data_19f501f3b66237dc1f12419b299c834b
#
_entry.id   19f501f3b66237dc1f12419b299c834b
#
_cell.length_a   1.000
_cell.length_b   1.000
_cell.length_c   1.000
_cell.angle_alpha   90.00
_cell.angle_beta   90.00
_cell.angle_gamma   90.00
#
_symmetry.space_group_name_H-M   'P 1'
#
loop_
_entity.id
_entity.type
_entity.pdbx_description
1 polymer ?
#
loop_
_entity_poly.entity_id
_entity_poly.type
_entity_poly.pdbx_seq_one_letter_code
_entity_poly.pdbx_strand_id
1 'polypeptide(L)'
;MASVGIIGLGSYVPPHEMSNEDWAEIVETSDEWITTKTGMKRRRIADKETHTSDLAVQACKRALDDARLTPNDIDLVILATSSPDVPLSSTAGIIQEKLGCSDCGAFDI
;
A
#
# COMPACT_ATOMS: atom_id res chain seq x y z
N MET A 1 29.22 10.82 11.89
CA MET A 1 28.18 9.76 11.84
C MET A 1 27.06 10.22 10.93
N ALA A 2 26.69 9.43 9.96
CA ALA A 2 25.52 9.74 9.15
C ALA A 2 24.26 9.53 10.01
N SER A 3 23.33 10.52 10.01
CA SER A 3 22.03 10.40 10.65
C SER A 3 21.04 9.81 9.67
N VAL A 4 20.17 8.91 10.14
CA VAL A 4 19.08 8.32 9.36
C VAL A 4 17.76 8.85 9.91
N GLY A 5 16.85 9.23 9.04
CA GLY A 5 15.53 9.74 9.43
C GLY A 5 14.48 9.55 8.35
N ILE A 6 13.21 9.66 8.75
CA ILE A 6 12.08 9.69 7.83
C ILE A 6 11.93 11.12 7.33
N ILE A 7 11.92 11.31 6.02
CA ILE A 7 11.85 12.64 5.37
C ILE A 7 10.57 12.86 4.56
N GLY A 8 9.75 11.83 4.37
CA GLY A 8 8.45 11.93 3.72
C GLY A 8 7.55 10.76 4.03
N LEU A 9 6.26 11.00 4.06
CA LEU A 9 5.21 10.01 4.30
C LEU A 9 4.11 10.14 3.25
N GLY A 10 3.57 9.00 2.85
CA GLY A 10 2.45 8.94 1.92
C GLY A 10 1.57 7.72 2.19
N SER A 11 0.28 7.90 2.02
CA SER A 11 -0.70 6.82 2.14
C SER A 11 -1.71 6.86 1.01
N TYR A 12 -2.26 5.71 0.67
CA TYR A 12 -3.36 5.62 -0.28
C TYR A 12 -4.33 4.52 0.15
N VAL A 13 -5.60 4.77 -0.01
CA VAL A 13 -6.67 3.79 0.18
C VAL A 13 -7.60 3.81 -1.02
N PRO A 14 -8.15 2.66 -1.46
CA PRO A 14 -9.10 2.61 -2.56
C PRO A 14 -10.38 3.41 -2.23
N PRO A 15 -11.11 3.90 -3.24
CA PRO A 15 -12.29 4.74 -3.03
C PRO A 15 -13.50 3.99 -2.47
N HIS A 16 -13.64 2.68 -2.78
CA HIS A 16 -14.79 1.89 -2.33
C HIS A 16 -14.73 1.63 -0.82
N GLU A 17 -15.74 2.08 -0.11
CA GLU A 17 -15.91 1.89 1.33
C GLU A 17 -16.94 0.80 1.58
N MET A 18 -16.65 -0.10 2.53
CA MET A 18 -17.53 -1.17 2.97
C MET A 18 -17.74 -1.07 4.48
N SER A 19 -18.99 -0.99 4.92
CA SER A 19 -19.35 -0.98 6.34
C SER A 19 -19.23 -2.36 6.99
N ASN A 20 -19.37 -2.41 8.30
CA ASN A 20 -19.43 -3.70 9.02
C ASN A 20 -20.73 -4.45 8.70
N GLU A 21 -21.82 -3.74 8.45
CA GLU A 21 -23.10 -4.31 8.04
C GLU A 21 -22.98 -4.97 6.66
N ASP A 22 -22.40 -4.28 5.68
CA ASP A 22 -22.14 -4.85 4.34
C ASP A 22 -21.26 -6.11 4.44
N TRP A 23 -20.25 -6.08 5.32
CA TRP A 23 -19.36 -7.21 5.54
C TRP A 23 -20.06 -8.40 6.20
N ALA A 24 -21.02 -8.13 7.10
CA ALA A 24 -21.83 -9.17 7.75
C ALA A 24 -22.79 -9.89 6.78
N GLU A 25 -23.09 -9.32 5.61
CA GLU A 25 -23.82 -10.02 4.54
C GLU A 25 -22.98 -11.09 3.84
N ILE A 26 -21.66 -11.00 3.93
CA ILE A 26 -20.71 -11.88 3.23
C ILE A 26 -20.16 -12.96 4.16
N VAL A 27 -19.91 -12.62 5.43
CA VAL A 27 -19.32 -13.51 6.43
C VAL A 27 -20.11 -13.48 7.74
N GLU A 28 -20.09 -14.58 8.48
CA GLU A 28 -20.76 -14.67 9.79
C GLU A 28 -20.05 -13.79 10.82
N THR A 29 -20.55 -12.58 11.01
CA THR A 29 -20.03 -11.57 11.95
C THR A 29 -21.11 -10.53 12.27
N SER A 30 -20.78 -9.52 13.08
CA SER A 30 -21.65 -8.37 13.37
C SER A 30 -20.84 -7.09 13.56
N ASP A 31 -21.48 -5.92 13.38
CA ASP A 31 -20.85 -4.64 13.67
C ASP A 31 -20.38 -4.56 15.14
N GLU A 32 -21.20 -5.03 16.07
CA GLU A 32 -20.86 -5.05 17.51
C GLU A 32 -19.59 -5.87 17.78
N TRP A 33 -19.47 -7.05 17.18
CA TRP A 33 -18.31 -7.92 17.34
C TRP A 33 -17.05 -7.28 16.78
N ILE A 34 -17.12 -6.78 15.54
CA ILE A 34 -15.98 -6.16 14.86
C ILE A 34 -15.54 -4.91 15.61
N THR A 35 -16.46 -4.02 15.97
CA THR A 35 -16.15 -2.76 16.66
C THR A 35 -15.56 -3.03 18.04
N THR A 36 -16.10 -3.99 18.78
CA THR A 36 -15.59 -4.35 20.13
C THR A 36 -14.17 -4.90 20.06
N LYS A 37 -13.85 -5.73 19.04
CA LYS A 37 -12.55 -6.37 18.90
C LYS A 37 -11.48 -5.50 18.24
N THR A 38 -11.86 -4.61 17.33
CA THR A 38 -10.92 -3.89 16.47
C THR A 38 -11.06 -2.37 16.50
N GLY A 39 -12.19 -1.85 16.94
CA GLY A 39 -12.56 -0.44 16.85
C GLY A 39 -12.93 -0.01 15.41
N MET A 40 -12.84 -0.90 14.42
CA MET A 40 -13.11 -0.57 13.02
C MET A 40 -14.62 -0.59 12.73
N LYS A 41 -15.12 0.45 12.05
CA LYS A 41 -16.51 0.57 11.60
C LYS A 41 -16.66 0.33 10.10
N ARG A 42 -15.58 0.50 9.36
CA ARG A 42 -15.55 0.36 7.89
C ARG A 42 -14.15 0.01 7.42
N ARG A 43 -14.03 -0.47 6.19
CA ARG A 43 -12.77 -0.74 5.49
C ARG A 43 -12.85 -0.26 4.06
N ARG A 44 -11.70 -0.15 3.42
CA ARG A 44 -11.60 0.14 2.00
C ARG A 44 -11.29 -1.13 1.23
N ILE A 45 -11.98 -1.32 0.12
CA ILE A 45 -11.85 -2.52 -0.71
C ILE A 45 -11.35 -2.09 -2.10
N ALA A 46 -10.27 -2.70 -2.55
CA ALA A 46 -9.83 -2.58 -3.93
C ALA A 46 -10.77 -3.36 -4.85
N ASP A 47 -10.97 -2.87 -6.07
CA ASP A 47 -11.65 -3.63 -7.10
C ASP A 47 -10.74 -4.78 -7.63
N LYS A 48 -11.30 -5.63 -8.51
CA LYS A 48 -10.61 -6.81 -9.01
C LYS A 48 -9.42 -6.50 -9.92
N GLU A 49 -9.38 -5.30 -10.48
CA GLU A 49 -8.33 -4.86 -11.41
C GLU A 49 -7.23 -4.07 -10.69
N THR A 50 -7.44 -3.73 -9.42
CA THR A 50 -6.49 -2.96 -8.61
C THR A 50 -5.61 -3.91 -7.79
N HIS A 51 -4.32 -3.92 -8.08
CA HIS A 51 -3.32 -4.75 -7.42
C HIS A 51 -2.60 -4.02 -6.29
N THR A 52 -1.85 -4.76 -5.49
CA THR A 52 -1.04 -4.19 -4.40
C THR A 52 -0.06 -3.14 -4.92
N SER A 53 0.58 -3.37 -6.08
CA SER A 53 1.49 -2.39 -6.68
C SER A 53 0.79 -1.08 -7.05
N ASP A 54 -0.47 -1.12 -7.52
CA ASP A 54 -1.22 0.08 -7.88
C ASP A 54 -1.48 0.97 -6.67
N LEU A 55 -1.87 0.36 -5.55
CA LEU A 55 -2.06 1.07 -4.29
C LEU A 55 -0.74 1.64 -3.75
N ALA A 56 0.32 0.83 -3.79
CA ALA A 56 1.64 1.22 -3.32
C ALA A 56 2.22 2.38 -4.14
N VAL A 57 2.08 2.37 -5.46
CA VAL A 57 2.54 3.46 -6.34
C VAL A 57 1.88 4.79 -5.99
N GLN A 58 0.57 4.80 -5.68
CA GLN A 58 -0.11 6.03 -5.25
C GLN A 58 0.41 6.53 -3.90
N ALA A 59 0.66 5.63 -2.96
CA ALA A 59 1.24 5.98 -1.66
C ALA A 59 2.68 6.51 -1.83
N CYS A 60 3.49 5.85 -2.65
CA CYS A 60 4.87 6.28 -2.95
C CYS A 60 4.92 7.67 -3.60
N LYS A 61 4.05 7.95 -4.57
CA LYS A 61 3.98 9.29 -5.19
C LYS A 61 3.72 10.37 -4.15
N ARG A 62 2.78 10.14 -3.23
CA ARG A 62 2.50 11.08 -2.15
C ARG A 62 3.67 11.24 -1.17
N ALA A 63 4.38 10.16 -0.87
CA ALA A 63 5.59 10.21 -0.03
C ALA A 63 6.72 11.01 -0.70
N LEU A 64 6.93 10.82 -2.01
CA LEU A 64 7.89 11.60 -2.79
C LEU A 64 7.53 13.09 -2.82
N ASP A 65 6.26 13.42 -3.04
CA ASP A 65 5.76 14.80 -3.03
C ASP A 65 6.00 15.45 -1.66
N ASP A 66 5.69 14.74 -0.56
CA ASP A 66 5.90 15.22 0.81
C ASP A 66 7.40 15.45 1.10
N ALA A 67 8.25 14.54 0.65
CA ALA A 67 9.71 14.67 0.76
C ALA A 67 10.33 15.68 -0.21
N ARG A 68 9.58 16.16 -1.22
CA ARG A 68 10.08 16.97 -2.35
C ARG A 68 11.18 16.28 -3.15
N LEU A 69 11.03 14.98 -3.32
CA LEU A 69 11.91 14.12 -4.09
C LEU A 69 11.26 13.65 -5.39
N THR A 70 12.09 13.17 -6.29
CA THR A 70 11.68 12.52 -7.54
C THR A 70 12.03 11.03 -7.52
N PRO A 71 11.46 10.20 -8.40
CA PRO A 71 11.86 8.79 -8.50
C PRO A 71 13.37 8.56 -8.72
N ASN A 72 14.06 9.51 -9.33
CA ASN A 72 15.52 9.42 -9.58
C ASN A 72 16.37 9.61 -8.31
N ASP A 73 15.76 10.08 -7.21
CA ASP A 73 16.44 10.26 -5.92
C ASP A 73 16.35 9.00 -5.05
N ILE A 74 15.72 7.93 -5.56
CA ILE A 74 15.49 6.68 -4.82
C ILE A 74 16.54 5.64 -5.19
N ASP A 75 17.25 5.14 -4.17
CA ASP A 75 18.26 4.09 -4.32
C ASP A 75 17.67 2.69 -4.11
N LEU A 76 16.58 2.57 -3.34
CA LEU A 76 16.02 1.28 -2.96
C LEU A 76 14.51 1.35 -2.70
N VAL A 77 13.77 0.40 -3.26
CA VAL A 77 12.35 0.14 -2.97
C VAL A 77 12.24 -1.16 -2.17
N ILE A 78 11.63 -1.08 -0.99
CA ILE A 78 11.33 -2.25 -0.16
C ILE A 78 9.80 -2.32 0.01
N LEU A 79 9.21 -3.45 -0.39
CA LEU A 79 7.79 -3.72 -0.21
C LEU A 79 7.58 -4.80 0.85
N ALA A 80 6.79 -4.48 1.88
CA ALA A 80 6.30 -5.46 2.85
C ALA A 80 4.84 -5.79 2.52
N THR A 81 4.56 -7.01 2.06
CA THR A 81 3.19 -7.43 1.75
C THR A 81 3.01 -8.94 1.89
N SER A 82 1.83 -9.36 2.35
CA SER A 82 1.38 -10.75 2.31
C SER A 82 0.53 -11.07 1.06
N SER A 83 0.25 -10.07 0.23
CA SER A 83 -0.59 -10.19 -0.98
C SER A 83 0.14 -9.59 -2.20
N PRO A 84 1.21 -10.24 -2.70
CA PRO A 84 1.93 -9.76 -3.89
C PRO A 84 1.03 -9.81 -5.13
N ASP A 85 1.35 -9.02 -6.14
CA ASP A 85 0.60 -9.01 -7.41
C ASP A 85 0.65 -10.37 -8.10
N VAL A 86 1.81 -11.03 -8.04
CA VAL A 86 2.04 -12.37 -8.57
C VAL A 86 2.93 -13.19 -7.61
N PRO A 87 2.70 -14.52 -7.49
CA PRO A 87 3.35 -15.32 -6.44
C PRO A 87 4.88 -15.44 -6.52
N LEU A 88 5.47 -15.32 -7.69
CA LEU A 88 6.90 -15.60 -7.92
C LEU A 88 7.72 -14.39 -8.38
N SER A 89 7.09 -13.28 -8.68
CA SER A 89 7.80 -12.06 -9.10
C SER A 89 7.77 -11.02 -8.00
N SER A 90 8.87 -10.25 -7.86
CA SER A 90 8.91 -9.13 -6.92
C SER A 90 7.90 -8.06 -7.30
N THR A 91 6.95 -7.80 -6.44
CA THR A 91 6.00 -6.70 -6.58
C THR A 91 6.70 -5.35 -6.39
N ALA A 92 7.79 -5.29 -5.58
CA ALA A 92 8.63 -4.09 -5.48
C ALA A 92 9.27 -3.74 -6.83
N GLY A 93 9.66 -4.73 -7.64
CA GLY A 93 10.14 -4.50 -9.02
C GLY A 93 9.06 -3.91 -9.93
N ILE A 94 7.81 -4.33 -9.78
CA ILE A 94 6.66 -3.75 -10.50
C ILE A 94 6.44 -2.29 -10.05
N ILE A 95 6.55 -2.01 -8.76
CA ILE A 95 6.45 -0.64 -8.22
C ILE A 95 7.58 0.23 -8.75
N GLN A 96 8.81 -0.27 -8.76
CA GLN A 96 9.99 0.39 -9.32
C GLN A 96 9.74 0.84 -10.76
N GLU A 97 9.26 -0.06 -11.60
CA GLU A 97 8.93 0.22 -13.00
C GLU A 97 7.82 1.28 -13.11
N LYS A 98 6.70 1.10 -12.40
CA LYS A 98 5.55 2.03 -12.42
C LYS A 98 5.88 3.43 -11.89
N LEU A 99 6.84 3.55 -10.99
CA LEU A 99 7.34 4.84 -10.48
C LEU A 99 8.36 5.50 -11.42
N GLY A 100 9.03 4.73 -12.26
CA GLY A 100 10.12 5.19 -13.10
C GLY A 100 11.45 5.34 -12.35
N CYS A 101 11.68 4.54 -11.30
CA CYS A 101 12.96 4.46 -10.58
C CYS A 101 13.93 3.56 -11.36
N SER A 102 14.61 4.09 -12.39
CA SER A 102 15.41 3.25 -13.31
C SER A 102 16.69 2.69 -12.70
N ASP A 103 17.29 3.36 -11.72
CA ASP A 103 18.60 3.04 -11.14
C ASP A 103 18.54 2.63 -9.67
N CYS A 104 17.43 2.12 -9.20
CA CYS A 104 17.29 1.69 -7.81
C CYS A 104 17.18 0.16 -7.68
N GLY A 105 17.54 -0.38 -6.51
CA GLY A 105 17.23 -1.76 -6.15
C GLY A 105 15.75 -1.93 -5.78
N ALA A 106 15.22 -3.16 -5.87
CA ALA A 106 13.85 -3.45 -5.41
C ALA A 106 13.77 -4.88 -4.88
N PHE A 107 13.11 -5.07 -3.73
CA PHE A 107 12.80 -6.40 -3.20
C PHE A 107 11.61 -6.39 -2.25
N ASP A 108 10.97 -7.55 -2.11
CA ASP A 108 9.84 -7.80 -1.21
C ASP A 108 10.33 -8.47 0.09
N ILE A 109 9.63 -8.18 1.21
CA ILE A 109 9.82 -8.84 2.51
C ILE A 109 8.49 -9.35 3.06
#